data_f5da1aa3156889dc9da4aa4fb6824cec
#
_entry.id   f5da1aa3156889dc9da4aa4fb6824cec
#
_cell.length_a   1.000
_cell.length_b   1.000
_cell.length_c   1.000
_cell.angle_alpha   90.00
_cell.angle_beta   90.00
_cell.angle_gamma   90.00
#
_symmetry.space_group_name_H-M   'P 1'
#
loop_
_entity.id
_entity.type
_entity.pdbx_description
1 polymer ?
#
loop_
_entity_poly.entity_id
_entity_poly.type
_entity_poly.pdbx_seq_one_letter_code
_entity_poly.pdbx_strand_id
1 'polypeptide(L)'
;MEKSVYRDENLVLLRLLKQCRVEAGLTQAEFAQALDRPQSFASDIERGLRRIDLVQLRDICHALGVGLVDFVQRFEAELSSKGASE
;
A
#
# COMPACT_ATOMS: atom_id res chain seq x y z
N MET A 1 7.09 -1.62 23.56
CA MET A 1 7.11 -0.66 22.48
C MET A 1 6.54 -1.27 21.21
N GLU A 2 5.73 -0.52 20.55
CA GLU A 2 5.00 -0.98 19.38
C GLU A 2 5.90 -0.94 18.14
N LYS A 3 5.83 -1.99 17.33
CA LYS A 3 6.54 -2.00 16.05
C LYS A 3 5.77 -1.20 15.03
N SER A 4 6.47 -0.42 14.22
CA SER A 4 5.81 0.47 13.26
C SER A 4 4.94 -0.27 12.26
N VAL A 5 5.31 -1.53 11.92
CA VAL A 5 4.53 -2.31 10.95
C VAL A 5 3.15 -2.67 11.48
N TYR A 6 2.94 -2.58 12.79
CA TYR A 6 1.65 -2.93 13.41
C TYR A 6 0.85 -1.71 13.82
N ARG A 7 1.34 -0.51 13.54
CA ARG A 7 0.56 0.69 13.83
C ARG A 7 -0.67 0.72 12.93
N ASP A 8 -1.75 1.31 13.47
CA ASP A 8 -3.00 1.42 12.73
C ASP A 8 -2.80 2.12 11.39
N GLU A 9 -1.98 3.18 11.38
CA GLU A 9 -1.71 3.91 10.14
C GLU A 9 -1.07 3.01 9.10
N ASN A 10 -0.15 2.15 9.53
CA ASN A 10 0.51 1.26 8.58
C ASN A 10 -0.45 0.19 8.08
N LEU A 11 -1.34 -0.29 8.94
CA LEU A 11 -2.34 -1.27 8.52
C LEU A 11 -3.30 -0.67 7.50
N VAL A 12 -3.66 0.61 7.68
CA VAL A 12 -4.48 1.32 6.71
C VAL A 12 -3.75 1.43 5.37
N LEU A 13 -2.45 1.75 5.42
CA LEU A 13 -1.62 1.81 4.21
C LEU A 13 -1.65 0.50 3.45
N LEU A 14 -1.42 -0.61 4.15
CA LEU A 14 -1.36 -1.92 3.51
C LEU A 14 -2.70 -2.32 2.90
N ARG A 15 -3.79 -2.06 3.63
CA ARG A 15 -5.12 -2.35 3.13
C ARG A 15 -5.43 -1.54 1.88
N LEU A 16 -5.05 -0.26 1.90
CA LEU A 16 -5.32 0.63 0.77
C LEU A 16 -4.52 0.20 -0.47
N LEU A 17 -3.27 -0.21 -0.27
CA LEU A 17 -2.45 -0.72 -1.38
C LEU A 17 -3.09 -1.94 -2.02
N LYS A 18 -3.54 -2.89 -1.20
CA LYS A 18 -4.20 -4.07 -1.72
C LYS A 18 -5.50 -3.70 -2.44
N GLN A 19 -6.25 -2.77 -1.88
CA GLN A 19 -7.49 -2.31 -2.51
C GLN A 19 -7.21 -1.72 -3.89
N CYS A 20 -6.19 -0.88 -3.99
CA CYS A 20 -5.82 -0.29 -5.27
C CYS A 20 -5.40 -1.35 -6.28
N ARG A 21 -4.69 -2.39 -5.82
CA ARG A 21 -4.31 -3.48 -6.69
C ARG A 21 -5.53 -4.20 -7.23
N VAL A 22 -6.47 -4.52 -6.36
CA VAL A 22 -7.71 -5.22 -6.77
C VAL A 22 -8.51 -4.34 -7.72
N GLU A 23 -8.62 -3.06 -7.43
CA GLU A 23 -9.34 -2.11 -8.29
C GLU A 23 -8.69 -2.00 -9.66
N ALA A 24 -7.36 -2.14 -9.72
CA ALA A 24 -6.64 -2.12 -10.99
C ALA A 24 -6.78 -3.44 -11.76
N GLY A 25 -7.39 -4.44 -11.15
CA GLY A 25 -7.58 -5.74 -11.80
C GLY A 25 -6.31 -6.59 -11.85
N LEU A 26 -5.35 -6.32 -10.97
CA LEU A 26 -4.06 -7.02 -10.98
C LEU A 26 -4.00 -8.08 -9.90
N THR A 27 -3.44 -9.24 -10.28
CA THR A 27 -3.05 -10.24 -9.29
C THR A 27 -1.76 -9.78 -8.62
N GLN A 28 -1.39 -10.44 -7.50
CA GLN A 28 -0.11 -10.16 -6.88
C GLN A 28 1.05 -10.40 -7.84
N ALA A 29 0.96 -11.46 -8.64
CA ALA A 29 2.01 -11.76 -9.62
C ALA A 29 2.14 -10.67 -10.66
N GLU A 30 1.01 -10.18 -11.17
CA GLU A 30 1.03 -9.12 -12.18
C GLU A 30 1.55 -7.81 -11.60
N PHE A 31 1.17 -7.51 -10.38
CA PHE A 31 1.64 -6.32 -9.69
C PHE A 31 3.16 -6.38 -9.48
N ALA A 32 3.66 -7.53 -9.00
CA ALA A 32 5.09 -7.71 -8.81
C ALA A 32 5.84 -7.62 -10.14
N GLN A 33 5.27 -8.19 -11.20
CA GLN A 33 5.88 -8.12 -12.52
C GLN A 33 6.01 -6.67 -13.00
N ALA A 34 5.00 -5.86 -12.72
CA ALA A 34 5.05 -4.45 -13.09
C ALA A 34 6.15 -3.70 -12.35
N LEU A 35 6.56 -4.21 -11.20
CA LEU A 35 7.66 -3.65 -10.41
C LEU A 35 8.99 -4.32 -10.71
N ASP A 36 9.00 -5.28 -11.63
CA ASP A 36 10.19 -6.06 -11.95
C ASP A 36 10.72 -6.80 -10.72
N ARG A 37 9.79 -7.40 -9.97
CA ARG A 37 10.09 -8.12 -8.73
C ARG A 37 9.38 -9.46 -8.72
N PRO A 38 9.86 -10.43 -7.92
CA PRO A 38 9.13 -11.70 -7.78
C PRO A 38 7.82 -11.51 -7.01
N GLN A 39 6.90 -12.45 -7.19
CA GLN A 39 5.59 -12.37 -6.52
C GLN A 39 5.71 -12.24 -5.01
N SER A 40 6.72 -12.86 -4.42
CA SER A 40 6.93 -12.79 -2.98
C SER A 40 7.07 -11.34 -2.49
N PHE A 41 7.58 -10.46 -3.34
CA PHE A 41 7.71 -9.05 -2.98
C PHE A 41 6.33 -8.43 -2.74
N ALA A 42 5.40 -8.66 -3.65
CA ALA A 42 4.04 -8.14 -3.50
C ALA A 42 3.33 -8.76 -2.30
N SER A 43 3.49 -10.05 -2.12
CA SER A 43 2.90 -10.76 -0.98
C SER A 43 3.45 -10.21 0.33
N ASP A 44 4.77 -10.02 0.40
CA ASP A 44 5.40 -9.50 1.61
C ASP A 44 4.92 -8.10 1.96
N ILE A 45 4.76 -7.25 0.93
CA ILE A 45 4.24 -5.90 1.15
C ILE A 45 2.84 -5.97 1.76
N GLU A 46 1.96 -6.75 1.14
CA GLU A 46 0.57 -6.80 1.58
C GLU A 46 0.41 -7.44 2.95
N ARG A 47 1.35 -8.30 3.33
CA ARG A 47 1.34 -8.94 4.64
C ARG A 47 2.05 -8.13 5.72
N GLY A 48 2.64 -7.00 5.35
CA GLY A 48 3.32 -6.15 6.31
C GLY A 48 4.69 -6.64 6.72
N LEU A 49 5.32 -7.47 5.88
CA LEU A 49 6.63 -8.03 6.17
C LEU A 49 7.78 -7.15 5.70
N ARG A 50 7.47 -6.08 4.99
CA ARG A 50 8.45 -5.14 4.47
C ARG A 50 8.03 -3.72 4.79
N ARG A 51 9.02 -2.89 5.05
CA ARG A 51 8.78 -1.46 5.12
C ARG A 51 8.83 -0.88 3.73
N ILE A 52 8.05 0.17 3.52
CA ILE A 52 7.97 0.86 2.23
C ILE A 52 8.44 2.28 2.45
N ASP A 53 9.48 2.70 1.75
CA ASP A 53 9.87 4.10 1.79
C ASP A 53 9.09 4.89 0.73
N LEU A 54 9.25 6.19 0.74
CA LEU A 54 8.46 7.06 -0.14
C LEU A 54 8.73 6.80 -1.60
N VAL A 55 9.99 6.55 -1.97
CA VAL A 55 10.34 6.28 -3.35
C VAL A 55 9.72 4.97 -3.81
N GLN A 56 9.79 3.94 -2.97
CA GLN A 56 9.13 2.68 -3.27
C GLN A 56 7.63 2.85 -3.41
N LEU A 57 7.02 3.66 -2.55
CA LEU A 57 5.58 3.90 -2.63
C LEU A 57 5.22 4.55 -3.95
N ARG A 58 6.04 5.49 -4.42
CA ARG A 58 5.81 6.13 -5.71
C ARG A 58 5.85 5.10 -6.84
N ASP A 59 6.83 4.19 -6.81
CA ASP A 59 6.94 3.13 -7.81
C ASP A 59 5.71 2.21 -7.75
N ILE A 60 5.29 1.87 -6.55
CA ILE A 60 4.12 1.00 -6.34
C ILE A 60 2.87 1.67 -6.92
N CYS A 61 2.67 2.95 -6.61
CA CYS A 61 1.52 3.68 -7.12
C CYS A 61 1.52 3.72 -8.64
N HIS A 62 2.69 3.94 -9.25
CA HIS A 62 2.81 3.91 -10.70
C HIS A 62 2.39 2.56 -11.27
N ALA A 63 2.84 1.47 -10.64
CA ALA A 63 2.47 0.13 -11.10
C ALA A 63 0.97 -0.12 -10.98
N LEU A 64 0.34 0.51 -10.00
CA LEU A 64 -1.11 0.38 -9.78
C LEU A 64 -1.92 1.37 -10.59
N GLY A 65 -1.27 2.26 -11.32
CA GLY A 65 -1.96 3.26 -12.13
C GLY A 65 -2.57 4.39 -11.33
N VAL A 66 -2.07 4.66 -10.13
CA VAL A 66 -2.55 5.74 -9.27
C VAL A 66 -1.45 6.76 -9.09
N GLY A 67 -1.81 8.04 -9.05
CA GLY A 67 -0.84 9.07 -8.72
C GLY A 67 -0.49 9.01 -7.24
N LEU A 68 0.78 9.27 -6.92
CA LEU A 68 1.22 9.26 -5.53
C LEU A 68 0.44 10.25 -4.68
N VAL A 69 0.22 11.46 -5.20
CA VAL A 69 -0.50 12.50 -4.46
C VAL A 69 -1.94 12.03 -4.19
N ASP A 70 -2.59 11.46 -5.21
CA ASP A 70 -3.95 10.97 -5.06
C ASP A 70 -4.02 9.84 -4.03
N PHE A 71 -3.04 8.95 -4.06
CA PHE A 71 -2.97 7.87 -3.09
C PHE A 71 -2.84 8.41 -1.67
N VAL A 72 -1.95 9.38 -1.49
CA VAL A 72 -1.72 9.96 -0.17
C VAL A 72 -2.98 10.66 0.33
N GLN A 73 -3.72 11.31 -0.56
CA GLN A 73 -4.98 11.95 -0.18
C GLN A 73 -5.99 10.90 0.30
N ARG A 74 -6.08 9.77 -0.37
CA ARG A 74 -6.95 8.67 0.06
C ARG A 74 -6.50 8.13 1.42
N PHE A 75 -5.19 7.98 1.58
CA PHE A 75 -4.63 7.49 2.84
C PHE A 75 -5.00 8.44 3.99
N GLU A 76 -4.82 9.74 3.78
CA GLU A 76 -5.16 10.72 4.81
C GLU A 76 -6.66 10.73 5.09
N ALA A 77 -7.49 10.58 4.06
CA ALA A 77 -8.93 10.53 4.25
C ALA A 77 -9.34 9.32 5.08
N GLU A 78 -8.71 8.17 4.84
CA GLU A 78 -8.98 6.97 5.62
C GLU A 78 -8.59 7.16 7.07
N LEU A 79 -7.45 7.78 7.31
CA LEU A 79 -7.00 8.03 8.68
C LEU A 79 -7.91 9.02 9.38
N SER A 80 -8.35 10.06 8.71
CA SER A 80 -9.26 11.04 9.30
C SER A 80 -10.57 10.40 9.69
N SER A 81 -11.09 9.52 8.83
CA SER A 81 -12.33 8.82 9.11
C SER A 81 -12.19 7.97 10.36
N LYS A 82 -11.06 7.24 10.48
CA LYS A 82 -10.82 6.41 11.66
C LYS A 82 -10.59 7.28 12.89
N GLY A 83 -9.83 8.34 12.75
CA GLY A 83 -9.56 9.24 13.85
C GLY A 83 -10.81 9.91 14.37
N ALA A 84 -11.74 10.23 13.50
CA ALA A 84 -12.98 10.87 13.88
C ALA A 84 -13.85 9.97 14.74
N SER A 85 -13.64 8.68 14.69
CA SER A 85 -14.44 7.75 15.46
C SER A 85 -13.96 7.60 16.91
N GLU A 86 -12.84 8.18 17.23
CA GLU A 86 -12.31 8.08 18.59
C GLU A 86 -12.99 9.03 19.56
#